data_9e6f5add0677c10c10253d2650bd2c85
#
_entry.id   9e6f5add0677c10c10253d2650bd2c85
#
_cell.length_a   1.000
_cell.length_b   1.000
_cell.length_c   1.000
_cell.angle_alpha   90.00
_cell.angle_beta   90.00
_cell.angle_gamma   90.00
#
_symmetry.space_group_name_H-M   'P 1'
#
loop_
_entity.id
_entity.type
_entity.pdbx_description
1 polymer ?
#
loop_
_entity_poly.entity_id
_entity_poly.type
_entity_poly.pdbx_seq_one_letter_code
_entity_poly.pdbx_strand_id
1 'polypeptide(L)'
;MSIVYKLVLSCVLTLGVLAAPRPAAAEQITVTHWGVLMYGAPYAIAIEKGYYKEAGLDIDGVLTSKGGGTTMRNVMASSLPYGEVALSAALAAMKQGIDLKIIHTGVRTAGEILWVTLPDSGISSVKDLAGKKVAFTSPKSVTDMLLTMVSDKHGIKSETVAAGGIGAGLTMVEQKAVVAAPVMDPIWSKVSGKFKPVFSAKDELPPMVQTVGVTTSEYATANKDKLRKLVQARAKAVAFLYANPEETARIVAKRYETDEKIILAAVKNLIAMKYWSDGAFEYDAMDQMVKGLQIVGEIDGKVEWSKVVDESYLK
;
A
#
# COMPACT_ATOMS: atom_id res chain seq x y z
N MET A 1 -21.14 -77.90 44.73
CA MET A 1 -20.18 -76.85 44.38
C MET A 1 -20.75 -76.06 43.19
N SER A 2 -21.33 -74.92 43.46
CA SER A 2 -22.08 -74.12 42.46
C SER A 2 -21.42 -72.77 42.35
N ILE A 3 -20.87 -72.45 41.18
CA ILE A 3 -20.21 -71.20 40.88
C ILE A 3 -21.24 -70.28 40.23
N VAL A 4 -21.58 -69.20 40.93
CA VAL A 4 -22.50 -68.15 40.47
C VAL A 4 -21.67 -67.11 39.68
N TYR A 5 -21.89 -67.00 38.37
CA TYR A 5 -21.36 -65.92 37.56
C TYR A 5 -22.22 -64.64 37.73
N LYS A 6 -21.62 -63.61 38.30
CA LYS A 6 -22.19 -62.22 38.25
C LYS A 6 -21.81 -61.54 36.97
N LEU A 7 -22.77 -61.30 36.06
CA LEU A 7 -22.62 -60.37 34.92
C LEU A 7 -22.68 -58.93 35.44
N VAL A 8 -21.60 -58.21 35.31
CA VAL A 8 -21.56 -56.72 35.48
C VAL A 8 -21.79 -56.07 34.14
N LEU A 9 -22.95 -55.47 33.94
CA LEU A 9 -23.33 -54.70 32.76
C LEU A 9 -22.75 -53.30 32.93
N SER A 10 -21.61 -52.98 32.25
CA SER A 10 -21.02 -51.64 32.21
C SER A 10 -21.73 -50.80 31.14
N CYS A 11 -22.60 -49.88 31.56
CA CYS A 11 -23.13 -48.82 30.69
C CYS A 11 -22.05 -47.77 30.47
N VAL A 12 -21.45 -47.76 29.29
CA VAL A 12 -20.58 -46.66 28.84
C VAL A 12 -21.47 -45.54 28.32
N LEU A 13 -21.69 -44.51 29.14
CA LEU A 13 -22.26 -43.23 28.65
C LEU A 13 -21.20 -42.50 27.82
N THR A 14 -21.32 -42.57 26.52
CA THR A 14 -20.58 -41.66 25.60
C THR A 14 -21.20 -40.27 25.67
N LEU A 15 -20.60 -39.38 26.47
CA LEU A 15 -20.87 -37.96 26.38
C LEU A 15 -20.35 -37.47 25.03
N GLY A 16 -21.24 -37.29 24.06
CA GLY A 16 -20.97 -36.53 22.84
C GLY A 16 -20.72 -35.06 23.20
N VAL A 17 -19.45 -34.66 23.25
CA VAL A 17 -19.08 -33.23 23.31
C VAL A 17 -19.49 -32.61 21.99
N LEU A 18 -20.64 -31.95 21.95
CA LEU A 18 -21.01 -31.03 20.90
C LEU A 18 -19.97 -29.91 20.90
N ALA A 19 -18.96 -30.02 20.01
CA ALA A 19 -18.04 -28.94 19.76
C ALA A 19 -18.85 -27.76 19.19
N ALA A 20 -19.10 -26.74 20.02
CA ALA A 20 -19.66 -25.49 19.56
C ALA A 20 -18.76 -24.96 18.45
N PRO A 21 -19.32 -24.51 17.30
CA PRO A 21 -18.53 -23.92 16.24
C PRO A 21 -17.75 -22.74 16.85
N ARG A 22 -16.42 -22.84 16.83
CA ARG A 22 -15.58 -21.68 17.20
C ARG A 22 -15.95 -20.56 16.23
N PRO A 23 -16.20 -19.33 16.71
CA PRO A 23 -16.35 -18.21 15.82
C PRO A 23 -15.10 -18.16 14.93
N ALA A 24 -15.29 -18.12 13.63
CA ALA A 24 -14.20 -17.95 12.70
C ALA A 24 -13.46 -16.67 13.12
N ALA A 25 -12.13 -16.72 13.22
CA ALA A 25 -11.35 -15.53 13.50
C ALA A 25 -11.63 -14.48 12.41
N ALA A 26 -11.82 -13.23 12.82
CA ALA A 26 -12.02 -12.14 11.88
C ALA A 26 -10.88 -12.08 10.87
N GLU A 27 -11.19 -11.79 9.62
CA GLU A 27 -10.21 -11.76 8.54
C GLU A 27 -9.42 -10.46 8.54
N GLN A 28 -8.21 -10.50 8.00
CA GLN A 28 -7.33 -9.36 7.90
C GLN A 28 -7.02 -9.03 6.43
N ILE A 29 -7.09 -7.75 6.09
CA ILE A 29 -6.68 -7.25 4.77
C ILE A 29 -5.17 -6.99 4.78
N THR A 30 -4.47 -7.39 3.73
CA THR A 30 -3.06 -7.04 3.60
C THR A 30 -2.92 -5.64 2.98
N VAL A 31 -2.18 -4.74 3.66
CA VAL A 31 -1.90 -3.40 3.14
C VAL A 31 -0.42 -3.07 3.28
N THR A 32 0.21 -2.71 2.17
CA THR A 32 1.62 -2.31 2.18
C THR A 32 1.84 -1.04 3.01
N HIS A 33 2.90 -1.01 3.82
CA HIS A 33 3.28 0.13 4.65
C HIS A 33 2.17 0.69 5.58
N TRP A 34 1.25 -0.16 6.04
CA TRP A 34 0.26 0.23 7.05
C TRP A 34 0.94 0.82 8.28
N GLY A 35 0.38 1.88 8.83
CA GLY A 35 0.94 2.58 9.99
C GLY A 35 2.12 3.51 9.67
N VAL A 36 2.63 3.52 8.43
CA VAL A 36 3.77 4.32 8.01
C VAL A 36 3.43 5.30 6.90
N LEU A 37 2.69 4.83 5.87
CA LEU A 37 2.26 5.63 4.71
C LEU A 37 0.74 5.65 4.62
N MET A 38 0.20 6.61 3.89
CA MET A 38 -1.24 6.90 3.87
C MET A 38 -2.06 5.98 2.95
N TYR A 39 -1.47 4.91 2.39
CA TYR A 39 -2.19 3.92 1.55
C TYR A 39 -3.36 3.29 2.30
N GLY A 40 -3.16 2.99 3.57
CA GLY A 40 -4.13 2.31 4.40
C GLY A 40 -5.29 3.16 4.94
N ALA A 41 -5.29 4.49 4.75
CA ALA A 41 -6.30 5.36 5.32
C ALA A 41 -7.76 4.94 5.00
N PRO A 42 -8.12 4.55 3.75
CA PRO A 42 -9.46 4.05 3.46
C PRO A 42 -9.84 2.80 4.26
N TYR A 43 -8.89 1.89 4.49
CA TYR A 43 -9.12 0.67 5.27
C TYR A 43 -9.31 0.96 6.76
N ALA A 44 -8.54 1.93 7.30
CA ALA A 44 -8.74 2.41 8.67
C ALA A 44 -10.16 2.94 8.88
N ILE A 45 -10.65 3.73 7.92
CA ILE A 45 -12.00 4.29 7.94
C ILE A 45 -13.05 3.19 7.79
N ALA A 46 -12.89 2.27 6.82
CA ALA A 46 -13.85 1.21 6.58
C ALA A 46 -14.04 0.30 7.81
N ILE A 47 -12.96 0.01 8.53
CA ILE A 47 -13.01 -0.75 9.78
C ILE A 47 -13.67 0.07 10.89
N GLU A 48 -13.22 1.32 11.14
CA GLU A 48 -13.69 2.16 12.25
C GLU A 48 -15.16 2.58 12.07
N LYS A 49 -15.59 2.87 10.84
CA LYS A 49 -16.98 3.22 10.50
C LYS A 49 -17.89 2.00 10.33
N GLY A 50 -17.33 0.78 10.42
CA GLY A 50 -18.10 -0.46 10.31
C GLY A 50 -18.59 -0.79 8.89
N TYR A 51 -18.00 -0.21 7.83
CA TYR A 51 -18.48 -0.44 6.46
C TYR A 51 -18.32 -1.88 5.99
N TYR A 52 -17.33 -2.61 6.49
CA TYR A 52 -17.20 -4.05 6.24
C TYR A 52 -18.33 -4.84 6.92
N LYS A 53 -18.65 -4.52 8.17
CA LYS A 53 -19.76 -5.16 8.89
C LYS A 53 -21.11 -4.90 8.24
N GLU A 54 -21.36 -3.66 7.78
CA GLU A 54 -22.56 -3.31 7.01
C GLU A 54 -22.67 -4.13 5.72
N ALA A 55 -21.53 -4.46 5.09
CA ALA A 55 -21.47 -5.32 3.90
C ALA A 55 -21.55 -6.82 4.24
N GLY A 56 -21.66 -7.20 5.51
CA GLY A 56 -21.67 -8.59 5.96
C GLY A 56 -20.31 -9.27 5.94
N LEU A 57 -19.22 -8.49 6.06
CA LEU A 57 -17.84 -8.97 6.09
C LEU A 57 -17.26 -8.82 7.49
N ASP A 58 -16.69 -9.91 8.02
CA ASP A 58 -16.03 -9.92 9.33
C ASP A 58 -14.54 -9.59 9.18
N ILE A 59 -14.24 -8.29 9.02
CA ILE A 59 -12.89 -7.75 8.85
C ILE A 59 -12.64 -6.73 9.95
N ASP A 60 -11.63 -6.98 10.77
CA ASP A 60 -11.31 -6.14 11.93
C ASP A 60 -9.86 -5.66 11.98
N GLY A 61 -8.99 -6.17 11.10
CA GLY A 61 -7.57 -5.91 11.16
C GLY A 61 -6.88 -5.79 9.80
N VAL A 62 -5.62 -5.38 9.86
CA VAL A 62 -4.75 -5.24 8.72
C VAL A 62 -3.40 -5.91 8.98
N LEU A 63 -3.00 -6.78 8.05
CA LEU A 63 -1.64 -7.30 7.95
C LEU A 63 -0.77 -6.29 7.20
N THR A 64 0.39 -5.98 7.75
CA THR A 64 1.31 -5.02 7.13
C THR A 64 2.64 -5.66 6.77
N SER A 65 3.38 -4.96 5.88
CA SER A 65 4.76 -5.28 5.56
C SER A 65 5.51 -4.07 5.04
N LYS A 66 6.84 -4.12 5.09
CA LYS A 66 7.72 -3.00 4.71
C LYS A 66 8.23 -3.08 3.27
N GLY A 67 7.60 -3.85 2.39
CA GLY A 67 8.07 -3.95 1.01
C GLY A 67 7.19 -4.83 0.13
N GLY A 68 7.19 -4.56 -1.17
CA GLY A 68 6.27 -5.15 -2.13
C GLY A 68 6.30 -6.68 -2.17
N GLY A 69 7.48 -7.29 -2.21
CA GLY A 69 7.60 -8.76 -2.23
C GLY A 69 7.08 -9.42 -0.94
N THR A 70 7.30 -8.80 0.22
CA THR A 70 6.74 -9.31 1.49
C THR A 70 5.24 -9.12 1.54
N THR A 71 4.72 -7.98 1.06
CA THR A 71 3.28 -7.75 0.95
C THR A 71 2.62 -8.80 0.08
N MET A 72 3.19 -9.12 -1.08
CA MET A 72 2.68 -10.17 -1.97
C MET A 72 2.67 -11.54 -1.28
N ARG A 73 3.74 -11.92 -0.56
CA ARG A 73 3.74 -13.17 0.21
C ARG A 73 2.65 -13.21 1.27
N ASN A 74 2.40 -12.10 1.96
CA ASN A 74 1.31 -12.00 2.95
C ASN A 74 -0.05 -12.16 2.29
N VAL A 75 -0.29 -11.53 1.13
CA VAL A 75 -1.54 -11.72 0.36
C VAL A 75 -1.72 -13.20 0.01
N MET A 76 -0.69 -13.85 -0.51
CA MET A 76 -0.77 -15.25 -0.94
C MET A 76 -0.95 -16.24 0.21
N ALA A 77 -0.44 -15.91 1.41
CA ALA A 77 -0.51 -16.79 2.59
C ALA A 77 -1.73 -16.51 3.48
N SER A 78 -2.48 -15.45 3.23
CA SER A 78 -3.64 -15.05 4.03
C SER A 78 -4.85 -15.94 3.75
N SER A 79 -5.69 -16.14 4.77
CA SER A 79 -7.04 -16.74 4.61
C SER A 79 -7.96 -15.85 3.74
N LEU A 80 -7.68 -14.54 3.66
CA LEU A 80 -8.26 -13.60 2.74
C LEU A 80 -7.16 -13.15 1.76
N PRO A 81 -6.98 -13.82 0.60
CA PRO A 81 -5.97 -13.46 -0.40
C PRO A 81 -6.34 -12.18 -1.15
N TYR A 82 -6.47 -11.08 -0.41
CA TYR A 82 -6.74 -9.74 -0.92
C TYR A 82 -5.86 -8.73 -0.21
N GLY A 83 -5.33 -7.77 -0.97
CA GLY A 83 -4.54 -6.69 -0.38
C GLY A 83 -4.29 -5.53 -1.31
N GLU A 84 -3.95 -4.37 -0.73
CA GLU A 84 -3.46 -3.21 -1.46
C GLU A 84 -1.94 -3.23 -1.46
N VAL A 85 -1.35 -3.33 -2.66
CA VAL A 85 0.08 -3.48 -2.90
C VAL A 85 0.58 -2.44 -3.91
N ALA A 86 1.88 -2.17 -3.94
CA ALA A 86 2.45 -1.38 -5.01
C ALA A 86 2.20 -2.05 -6.38
N LEU A 87 1.79 -1.27 -7.40
CA LEU A 87 1.57 -1.79 -8.75
C LEU A 87 2.83 -2.48 -9.29
N SER A 88 4.01 -1.90 -9.02
CA SER A 88 5.29 -2.49 -9.37
C SER A 88 5.48 -3.90 -8.78
N ALA A 89 5.07 -4.11 -7.52
CA ALA A 89 5.17 -5.41 -6.86
C ALA A 89 4.18 -6.43 -7.41
N ALA A 90 2.96 -6.00 -7.77
CA ALA A 90 1.99 -6.87 -8.43
C ALA A 90 2.50 -7.35 -9.79
N LEU A 91 3.02 -6.44 -10.62
CA LEU A 91 3.57 -6.77 -11.93
C LEU A 91 4.81 -7.66 -11.84
N ALA A 92 5.71 -7.41 -10.87
CA ALA A 92 6.86 -8.28 -10.64
C ALA A 92 6.45 -9.69 -10.20
N ALA A 93 5.40 -9.83 -9.38
CA ALA A 93 4.86 -11.14 -9.00
C ALA A 93 4.24 -11.87 -10.19
N MET A 94 3.49 -11.18 -11.06
CA MET A 94 2.95 -11.75 -12.31
C MET A 94 4.06 -12.22 -13.26
N LYS A 95 5.15 -11.44 -13.40
CA LYS A 95 6.32 -11.84 -14.19
C LYS A 95 6.98 -13.12 -13.65
N GLN A 96 6.88 -13.38 -12.35
CA GLN A 96 7.32 -14.61 -11.71
C GLN A 96 6.33 -15.79 -11.83
N GLY A 97 5.23 -15.60 -12.56
CA GLY A 97 4.22 -16.63 -12.80
C GLY A 97 3.13 -16.72 -11.73
N ILE A 98 3.03 -15.76 -10.83
CA ILE A 98 1.93 -15.71 -9.85
C ILE A 98 0.66 -15.24 -10.58
N ASP A 99 -0.38 -16.08 -10.56
CA ASP A 99 -1.66 -15.77 -11.19
C ASP A 99 -2.51 -14.86 -10.31
N LEU A 100 -2.53 -13.57 -10.67
CA LEU A 100 -3.20 -12.50 -9.94
C LEU A 100 -4.23 -11.77 -10.82
N LYS A 101 -5.23 -11.21 -10.15
CA LYS A 101 -6.13 -10.19 -10.70
C LYS A 101 -5.95 -8.88 -9.95
N ILE A 102 -5.87 -7.79 -10.71
CA ILE A 102 -5.98 -6.42 -10.21
C ILE A 102 -7.45 -6.04 -10.28
N ILE A 103 -8.05 -5.72 -9.14
CA ILE A 103 -9.50 -5.54 -9.01
C ILE A 103 -9.94 -4.11 -8.67
N HIS A 104 -9.01 -3.23 -8.35
CA HIS A 104 -9.23 -1.78 -8.23
C HIS A 104 -7.91 -1.02 -8.21
N THR A 105 -7.95 0.28 -8.54
CA THR A 105 -6.84 1.20 -8.24
C THR A 105 -6.92 1.61 -6.76
N GLY A 106 -5.78 1.61 -6.08
CA GLY A 106 -5.67 2.04 -4.68
C GLY A 106 -5.29 3.52 -4.58
N VAL A 107 -4.06 3.84 -4.93
CA VAL A 107 -3.50 5.18 -4.99
C VAL A 107 -3.15 5.51 -6.44
N ARG A 108 -3.73 6.61 -6.94
CA ARG A 108 -3.70 6.98 -8.35
C ARG A 108 -2.48 7.79 -8.79
N THR A 109 -1.62 8.18 -7.84
CA THR A 109 -0.46 9.02 -8.15
C THR A 109 0.71 8.73 -7.20
N ALA A 110 1.93 8.82 -7.72
CA ALA A 110 3.16 8.90 -6.94
C ALA A 110 3.63 10.36 -6.74
N GLY A 111 2.76 11.33 -7.07
CA GLY A 111 3.06 12.76 -7.07
C GLY A 111 3.40 13.33 -5.70
N GLU A 112 3.00 12.66 -4.61
CA GLU A 112 3.29 13.08 -3.23
C GLU A 112 4.77 12.88 -2.85
N ILE A 113 5.54 12.13 -3.63
CA ILE A 113 6.94 11.86 -3.33
C ILE A 113 7.77 13.11 -3.66
N LEU A 114 8.43 13.64 -2.63
CA LEU A 114 9.30 14.81 -2.70
C LEU A 114 10.74 14.38 -2.50
N TRP A 115 11.71 15.05 -3.16
CA TRP A 115 13.09 15.06 -2.72
C TRP A 115 13.34 16.34 -1.93
N VAL A 116 13.88 16.19 -0.73
CA VAL A 116 14.09 17.29 0.21
C VAL A 116 15.56 17.40 0.59
N THR A 117 15.95 18.61 0.98
CA THR A 117 17.32 18.97 1.39
C THR A 117 17.30 19.87 2.62
N LEU A 118 18.45 20.14 3.23
CA LEU A 118 18.56 21.14 4.29
C LEU A 118 18.40 22.56 3.73
N PRO A 119 17.82 23.50 4.49
CA PRO A 119 17.64 24.89 4.05
C PRO A 119 18.93 25.59 3.59
N ASP A 120 20.06 25.27 4.25
CA ASP A 120 21.39 25.85 4.00
C ASP A 120 22.24 25.07 2.99
N SER A 121 21.71 24.06 2.34
CA SER A 121 22.45 23.15 1.43
C SER A 121 22.95 23.79 0.14
N GLY A 122 22.41 24.93 -0.26
CA GLY A 122 22.64 25.52 -1.60
C GLY A 122 21.88 24.81 -2.74
N ILE A 123 21.19 23.69 -2.47
CA ILE A 123 20.40 22.94 -3.46
C ILE A 123 18.99 23.56 -3.55
N SER A 124 18.54 23.92 -4.74
CA SER A 124 17.23 24.57 -4.98
C SER A 124 16.44 23.99 -6.15
N SER A 125 17.08 23.16 -6.97
CA SER A 125 16.47 22.58 -8.17
C SER A 125 17.04 21.21 -8.50
N VAL A 126 16.38 20.47 -9.41
CA VAL A 126 16.88 19.19 -9.95
C VAL A 126 18.28 19.34 -10.53
N LYS A 127 18.58 20.47 -11.22
CA LYS A 127 19.89 20.69 -11.86
C LYS A 127 21.04 20.75 -10.87
N ASP A 128 20.79 21.21 -9.64
CA ASP A 128 21.81 21.29 -8.57
C ASP A 128 22.24 19.89 -8.04
N LEU A 129 21.49 18.85 -8.41
CA LEU A 129 21.81 17.47 -8.06
C LEU A 129 22.88 16.83 -8.94
N ALA A 130 23.25 17.49 -10.07
CA ALA A 130 24.27 16.98 -10.98
C ALA A 130 25.62 16.76 -10.25
N GLY A 131 26.16 15.53 -10.36
CA GLY A 131 27.40 15.12 -9.71
C GLY A 131 27.33 15.03 -8.18
N LYS A 132 26.16 15.17 -7.57
CA LYS A 132 25.96 15.07 -6.11
C LYS A 132 25.43 13.70 -5.72
N LYS A 133 25.68 13.33 -4.45
CA LYS A 133 25.07 12.13 -3.83
C LYS A 133 23.61 12.39 -3.51
N VAL A 134 22.72 11.61 -4.08
CA VAL A 134 21.26 11.72 -3.91
C VAL A 134 20.71 10.37 -3.45
N ALA A 135 19.96 10.37 -2.36
CA ALA A 135 19.41 9.15 -1.83
C ALA A 135 18.10 8.73 -2.56
N PHE A 136 17.89 7.43 -2.60
CA PHE A 136 16.62 6.76 -2.87
C PHE A 136 16.43 5.64 -1.85
N THR A 137 15.23 5.03 -1.73
CA THR A 137 14.99 4.09 -0.61
C THR A 137 15.71 2.76 -0.79
N SER A 138 15.54 2.10 -1.93
CA SER A 138 16.19 0.83 -2.26
C SER A 138 16.21 0.59 -3.77
N PRO A 139 17.14 -0.22 -4.28
CA PRO A 139 17.17 -0.60 -5.69
C PRO A 139 15.81 -1.11 -6.16
N LYS A 140 15.39 -0.68 -7.36
CA LYS A 140 14.13 -1.09 -8.01
C LYS A 140 12.86 -0.63 -7.29
N SER A 141 12.98 0.30 -6.33
CA SER A 141 11.84 0.93 -5.67
C SER A 141 11.22 2.03 -6.54
N VAL A 142 10.01 2.47 -6.17
CA VAL A 142 9.36 3.62 -6.81
C VAL A 142 10.27 4.87 -6.73
N THR A 143 10.98 5.09 -5.62
CA THR A 143 11.88 6.25 -5.50
C THR A 143 13.13 6.13 -6.37
N ASP A 144 13.65 4.93 -6.61
CA ASP A 144 14.74 4.69 -7.57
C ASP A 144 14.28 5.04 -9.00
N MET A 145 13.14 4.50 -9.39
CA MET A 145 12.51 4.74 -10.67
C MET A 145 12.25 6.24 -10.90
N LEU A 146 11.61 6.93 -9.95
CA LEU A 146 11.29 8.36 -10.08
C LEU A 146 12.56 9.22 -10.18
N LEU A 147 13.58 8.95 -9.35
CA LEU A 147 14.85 9.68 -9.41
C LEU A 147 15.53 9.51 -10.76
N THR A 148 15.53 8.29 -11.30
CA THR A 148 16.08 8.01 -12.64
C THR A 148 15.31 8.76 -13.71
N MET A 149 13.96 8.68 -13.73
CA MET A 149 13.12 9.38 -14.71
C MET A 149 13.30 10.90 -14.67
N VAL A 150 13.39 11.49 -13.46
CA VAL A 150 13.61 12.93 -13.31
C VAL A 150 15.02 13.32 -13.75
N SER A 151 16.03 12.54 -13.43
CA SER A 151 17.40 12.76 -13.86
C SER A 151 17.52 12.74 -15.39
N ASP A 152 16.91 11.76 -16.05
CA ASP A 152 16.89 11.63 -17.50
C ASP A 152 16.16 12.80 -18.17
N LYS A 153 14.99 13.20 -17.63
CA LYS A 153 14.22 14.35 -18.13
C LYS A 153 15.04 15.65 -18.14
N HIS A 154 15.88 15.85 -17.10
CA HIS A 154 16.72 17.05 -16.96
C HIS A 154 18.12 16.89 -17.55
N GLY A 155 18.46 15.73 -18.11
CA GLY A 155 19.78 15.44 -18.67
C GLY A 155 20.91 15.53 -17.64
N ILE A 156 20.64 15.23 -16.37
CA ILE A 156 21.62 15.25 -15.29
C ILE A 156 22.03 13.84 -14.90
N LYS A 157 23.21 13.74 -14.29
CA LYS A 157 23.70 12.51 -13.69
C LYS A 157 24.08 12.78 -12.25
N SER A 158 23.39 12.18 -11.28
CA SER A 158 23.71 12.20 -9.87
C SER A 158 24.37 10.87 -9.44
N GLU A 159 25.10 10.89 -8.33
CA GLU A 159 25.58 9.68 -7.66
C GLU A 159 24.44 9.15 -6.76
N THR A 160 23.75 8.12 -7.19
CA THR A 160 22.58 7.58 -6.47
C THR A 160 22.99 6.69 -5.31
N VAL A 161 22.36 6.84 -4.14
CA VAL A 161 22.69 6.12 -2.89
C VAL A 161 21.45 5.46 -2.33
N ALA A 162 21.49 4.13 -2.19
CA ALA A 162 20.41 3.37 -1.55
C ALA A 162 20.44 3.57 -0.02
N ALA A 163 19.46 4.28 0.53
CA ALA A 163 19.41 4.63 1.95
C ALA A 163 18.81 3.53 2.84
N GLY A 164 18.14 2.53 2.28
CA GLY A 164 17.44 1.48 3.03
C GLY A 164 16.04 1.87 3.54
N GLY A 165 15.65 3.15 3.41
CA GLY A 165 14.32 3.64 3.80
C GLY A 165 14.26 5.15 3.90
N ILE A 166 13.04 5.70 4.04
CA ILE A 166 12.80 7.16 4.08
C ILE A 166 13.51 7.81 5.26
N GLY A 167 13.34 7.27 6.47
CA GLY A 167 13.96 7.83 7.68
C GLY A 167 15.48 7.81 7.62
N ALA A 168 16.08 6.73 7.12
CA ALA A 168 17.52 6.63 6.93
C ALA A 168 18.03 7.66 5.90
N GLY A 169 17.29 7.86 4.79
CA GLY A 169 17.60 8.88 3.79
C GLY A 169 17.60 10.29 4.38
N LEU A 170 16.61 10.64 5.19
CA LEU A 170 16.55 11.94 5.88
C LEU A 170 17.73 12.12 6.85
N THR A 171 18.08 11.07 7.62
CA THR A 171 19.28 11.10 8.50
C THR A 171 20.55 11.34 7.70
N MET A 172 20.70 10.71 6.52
CA MET A 172 21.86 10.94 5.66
C MET A 172 21.93 12.39 5.15
N VAL A 173 20.78 13.04 4.88
CA VAL A 173 20.75 14.48 4.53
C VAL A 173 21.18 15.33 5.73
N GLU A 174 20.70 15.04 6.94
CA GLU A 174 21.11 15.74 8.17
C GLU A 174 22.59 15.63 8.43
N GLN A 175 23.17 14.47 8.18
CA GLN A 175 24.61 14.20 8.30
C GLN A 175 25.43 14.71 7.11
N LYS A 176 24.78 15.31 6.10
CA LYS A 176 25.42 15.79 4.84
C LYS A 176 26.12 14.66 4.06
N ALA A 177 25.75 13.41 4.30
CA ALA A 177 26.25 12.25 3.54
C ALA A 177 25.65 12.18 2.13
N VAL A 178 24.44 12.72 1.96
CA VAL A 178 23.77 12.97 0.68
C VAL A 178 23.18 14.39 0.67
N VAL A 179 22.99 14.98 -0.49
CA VAL A 179 22.44 16.35 -0.58
C VAL A 179 20.91 16.36 -0.57
N ALA A 180 20.27 15.28 -0.99
CA ALA A 180 18.81 15.17 -1.01
C ALA A 180 18.36 13.72 -0.80
N ALA A 181 17.15 13.55 -0.24
CA ALA A 181 16.53 12.25 -0.03
C ALA A 181 15.00 12.32 -0.25
N PRO A 182 14.36 11.21 -0.62
CA PRO A 182 12.91 11.17 -0.81
C PRO A 182 12.17 11.18 0.52
N VAL A 183 11.01 11.84 0.52
CA VAL A 183 10.05 11.85 1.62
C VAL A 183 8.63 11.89 1.06
N MET A 184 7.66 11.42 1.84
CA MET A 184 6.23 11.47 1.53
C MET A 184 5.42 11.57 2.82
N ASP A 185 4.14 11.94 2.71
CA ASP A 185 3.26 12.02 3.87
C ASP A 185 2.95 10.64 4.49
N PRO A 186 2.81 10.58 5.82
CA PRO A 186 2.77 11.68 6.78
C PRO A 186 4.14 12.15 7.31
N ILE A 187 5.23 11.51 6.86
CA ILE A 187 6.58 11.85 7.31
C ILE A 187 6.93 13.29 6.89
N TRP A 188 6.57 13.70 5.66
CA TRP A 188 6.77 15.07 5.19
C TRP A 188 6.09 16.09 6.11
N SER A 189 4.82 15.91 6.45
CA SER A 189 4.10 16.79 7.37
C SER A 189 4.76 16.92 8.75
N LYS A 190 5.47 15.87 9.19
CA LYS A 190 6.22 15.87 10.46
C LYS A 190 7.53 16.65 10.36
N VAL A 191 8.21 16.64 9.21
CA VAL A 191 9.58 17.15 9.07
C VAL A 191 9.68 18.41 8.19
N SER A 192 8.60 18.93 7.66
CA SER A 192 8.55 20.06 6.73
C SER A 192 9.14 21.36 7.29
N GLY A 193 9.18 21.54 8.62
CA GLY A 193 9.88 22.66 9.25
C GLY A 193 11.41 22.55 9.27
N LYS A 194 11.96 21.35 8.99
CA LYS A 194 13.40 21.07 9.05
C LYS A 194 14.06 20.98 7.67
N PHE A 195 13.31 20.58 6.67
CA PHE A 195 13.75 20.40 5.30
C PHE A 195 13.00 21.30 4.35
N LYS A 196 13.59 21.58 3.17
CA LYS A 196 12.92 22.24 2.07
C LYS A 196 12.83 21.31 0.85
N PRO A 197 11.75 21.37 0.04
CA PRO A 197 11.66 20.63 -1.22
C PRO A 197 12.73 21.08 -2.22
N VAL A 198 13.26 20.10 -2.97
CA VAL A 198 14.07 20.31 -4.16
C VAL A 198 13.18 20.16 -5.39
N PHE A 199 12.41 19.08 -5.45
CA PHE A 199 11.39 18.81 -6.45
C PHE A 199 10.33 17.84 -5.91
N SER A 200 9.18 17.80 -6.57
CA SER A 200 8.15 16.78 -6.36
C SER A 200 7.94 15.94 -7.62
N ALA A 201 7.59 14.67 -7.45
CA ALA A 201 7.25 13.82 -8.59
C ALA A 201 6.05 14.39 -9.37
N LYS A 202 5.09 15.05 -8.69
CA LYS A 202 3.93 15.70 -9.30
C LYS A 202 4.32 16.80 -10.31
N ASP A 203 5.34 17.60 -9.99
CA ASP A 203 5.74 18.73 -10.82
C ASP A 203 6.63 18.28 -11.99
N GLU A 204 7.29 17.14 -11.84
CA GLU A 204 8.27 16.65 -12.78
C GLU A 204 7.75 15.59 -13.75
N LEU A 205 6.81 14.74 -13.33
CA LEU A 205 6.41 13.55 -14.07
C LEU A 205 4.88 13.50 -14.24
N PRO A 206 4.40 12.82 -15.30
CA PRO A 206 2.96 12.56 -15.43
C PRO A 206 2.44 11.68 -14.28
N PRO A 207 1.12 11.70 -14.01
CA PRO A 207 0.52 10.83 -13.02
C PRO A 207 0.86 9.36 -13.25
N MET A 208 1.16 8.63 -12.16
CA MET A 208 1.45 7.20 -12.17
C MET A 208 0.70 6.50 -11.06
N VAL A 209 -0.09 5.48 -11.39
CA VAL A 209 -0.76 4.65 -10.38
C VAL A 209 0.29 4.00 -9.50
N GLN A 210 0.17 4.21 -8.19
CA GLN A 210 1.17 3.75 -7.23
C GLN A 210 0.78 2.42 -6.57
N THR A 211 -0.49 2.29 -6.15
CA THR A 211 -0.99 1.05 -5.55
C THR A 211 -2.25 0.54 -6.22
N VAL A 212 -2.45 -0.77 -6.14
CA VAL A 212 -3.62 -1.47 -6.66
C VAL A 212 -4.10 -2.51 -5.66
N GLY A 213 -5.39 -2.81 -5.70
CA GLY A 213 -5.96 -3.95 -5.00
C GLY A 213 -5.78 -5.21 -5.82
N VAL A 214 -5.21 -6.24 -5.21
CA VAL A 214 -4.94 -7.53 -5.88
C VAL A 214 -5.57 -8.69 -5.12
N THR A 215 -5.85 -9.74 -5.85
CA THR A 215 -6.25 -11.05 -5.34
C THR A 215 -5.72 -12.15 -6.27
N THR A 216 -5.76 -13.42 -5.85
CA THR A 216 -5.45 -14.53 -6.76
C THR A 216 -6.61 -14.78 -7.73
N SER A 217 -6.32 -15.25 -8.95
CA SER A 217 -7.37 -15.58 -9.93
C SER A 217 -8.31 -16.67 -9.43
N GLU A 218 -7.80 -17.64 -8.68
CA GLU A 218 -8.60 -18.68 -8.03
C GLU A 218 -9.59 -18.09 -7.02
N TYR A 219 -9.09 -17.24 -6.09
CA TYR A 219 -9.95 -16.61 -5.09
C TYR A 219 -10.96 -15.66 -5.72
N ALA A 220 -10.56 -14.91 -6.75
CA ALA A 220 -11.42 -14.02 -7.54
C ALA A 220 -12.64 -14.77 -8.10
N THR A 221 -12.40 -15.94 -8.67
CA THR A 221 -13.46 -16.79 -9.26
C THR A 221 -14.41 -17.32 -8.18
N ALA A 222 -13.86 -17.82 -7.07
CA ALA A 222 -14.63 -18.48 -6.01
C ALA A 222 -15.38 -17.49 -5.09
N ASN A 223 -14.93 -16.23 -5.00
CA ASN A 223 -15.39 -15.27 -3.98
C ASN A 223 -15.80 -13.91 -4.56
N LYS A 224 -16.37 -13.91 -5.76
CA LYS A 224 -16.67 -12.68 -6.51
C LYS A 224 -17.49 -11.67 -5.72
N ASP A 225 -18.57 -12.09 -5.07
CA ASP A 225 -19.45 -11.20 -4.32
C ASP A 225 -18.76 -10.64 -3.06
N LYS A 226 -17.95 -11.44 -2.39
CA LYS A 226 -17.17 -10.99 -1.23
C LYS A 226 -16.17 -9.92 -1.62
N LEU A 227 -15.42 -10.12 -2.71
CA LEU A 227 -14.47 -9.15 -3.22
C LEU A 227 -15.14 -7.85 -3.69
N ARG A 228 -16.30 -7.94 -4.35
CA ARG A 228 -17.10 -6.77 -4.73
C ARG A 228 -17.48 -5.95 -3.50
N LYS A 229 -18.01 -6.59 -2.45
CA LYS A 229 -18.36 -5.93 -1.19
C LYS A 229 -17.14 -5.26 -0.53
N LEU A 230 -15.96 -5.91 -0.57
CA LEU A 230 -14.71 -5.34 -0.08
C LEU A 230 -14.33 -4.05 -0.82
N VAL A 231 -14.35 -4.09 -2.16
CA VAL A 231 -14.02 -2.94 -3.01
C VAL A 231 -15.03 -1.81 -2.80
N GLN A 232 -16.33 -2.12 -2.73
CA GLN A 232 -17.38 -1.12 -2.49
C GLN A 232 -17.27 -0.48 -1.09
N ALA A 233 -16.98 -1.25 -0.04
CA ALA A 233 -16.76 -0.73 1.30
C ALA A 233 -15.53 0.19 1.36
N ARG A 234 -14.45 -0.16 0.63
CA ARG A 234 -13.27 0.71 0.47
C ARG A 234 -13.64 2.00 -0.28
N ALA A 235 -14.37 1.92 -1.38
CA ALA A 235 -14.81 3.09 -2.14
C ALA A 235 -15.69 4.04 -1.29
N LYS A 236 -16.61 3.50 -0.48
CA LYS A 236 -17.40 4.26 0.50
C LYS A 236 -16.49 4.98 1.51
N ALA A 237 -15.42 4.32 1.97
CA ALA A 237 -14.44 4.93 2.87
C ALA A 237 -13.62 6.04 2.19
N VAL A 238 -13.28 5.91 0.91
CA VAL A 238 -12.63 6.97 0.12
C VAL A 238 -13.55 8.19 -0.01
N ALA A 239 -14.83 7.98 -0.33
CA ALA A 239 -15.80 9.09 -0.38
C ALA A 239 -15.92 9.80 0.97
N PHE A 240 -15.98 9.04 2.08
CA PHE A 240 -15.97 9.60 3.43
C PHE A 240 -14.72 10.43 3.71
N LEU A 241 -13.54 9.91 3.34
CA LEU A 241 -12.25 10.55 3.52
C LEU A 241 -12.21 11.94 2.87
N TYR A 242 -12.63 12.04 1.62
CA TYR A 242 -12.64 13.30 0.91
C TYR A 242 -13.64 14.31 1.49
N ALA A 243 -14.76 13.84 2.03
CA ALA A 243 -15.80 14.69 2.60
C ALA A 243 -15.51 15.12 4.06
N ASN A 244 -14.70 14.36 4.81
CA ASN A 244 -14.52 14.51 6.26
C ASN A 244 -13.03 14.46 6.68
N PRO A 245 -12.18 15.42 6.26
CA PRO A 245 -10.74 15.35 6.50
C PRO A 245 -10.35 15.34 7.97
N GLU A 246 -11.04 16.07 8.83
CA GLU A 246 -10.79 16.13 10.28
C GLU A 246 -11.11 14.80 10.97
N GLU A 247 -12.26 14.19 10.64
CA GLU A 247 -12.63 12.90 11.21
C GLU A 247 -11.72 11.78 10.65
N THR A 248 -11.35 11.87 9.39
CA THR A 248 -10.34 10.99 8.77
C THR A 248 -9.02 11.06 9.53
N ALA A 249 -8.53 12.26 9.84
CA ALA A 249 -7.28 12.44 10.57
C ALA A 249 -7.35 11.77 11.95
N ARG A 250 -8.44 11.98 12.70
CA ARG A 250 -8.65 11.35 14.01
C ARG A 250 -8.64 9.81 13.93
N ILE A 251 -9.38 9.24 12.96
CA ILE A 251 -9.45 7.79 12.77
C ILE A 251 -8.07 7.22 12.41
N VAL A 252 -7.39 7.81 11.44
CA VAL A 252 -6.08 7.32 10.98
C VAL A 252 -5.01 7.51 12.05
N ALA A 253 -4.98 8.65 12.75
CA ALA A 253 -4.05 8.91 13.83
C ALA A 253 -4.17 7.87 14.96
N LYS A 254 -5.41 7.54 15.35
CA LYS A 254 -5.71 6.47 16.33
C LYS A 254 -5.17 5.10 15.86
N ARG A 255 -5.42 4.76 14.59
CA ARG A 255 -5.01 3.45 14.03
C ARG A 255 -3.51 3.34 13.74
N TYR A 256 -2.84 4.47 13.49
CA TYR A 256 -1.42 4.54 13.19
C TYR A 256 -0.58 4.92 14.42
N GLU A 257 -1.23 5.13 15.58
CA GLU A 257 -0.58 5.52 16.84
C GLU A 257 0.33 6.76 16.66
N THR A 258 -0.20 7.78 15.96
CA THR A 258 0.55 9.00 15.63
C THR A 258 -0.25 10.25 15.95
N ASP A 259 0.41 11.42 15.86
CA ASP A 259 -0.20 12.72 16.16
C ASP A 259 -1.28 13.09 15.11
N GLU A 260 -2.48 13.46 15.60
CA GLU A 260 -3.62 13.82 14.76
C GLU A 260 -3.33 15.04 13.89
N LYS A 261 -2.57 16.04 14.39
CA LYS A 261 -2.24 17.24 13.63
C LYS A 261 -1.34 16.91 12.42
N ILE A 262 -0.41 15.98 12.60
CA ILE A 262 0.45 15.48 11.51
C ILE A 262 -0.41 14.78 10.46
N ILE A 263 -1.31 13.89 10.88
CA ILE A 263 -2.20 13.20 9.96
C ILE A 263 -3.16 14.15 9.26
N LEU A 264 -3.69 15.17 9.97
CA LEU A 264 -4.57 16.15 9.34
C LEU A 264 -3.85 16.95 8.24
N ALA A 265 -2.61 17.35 8.49
CA ALA A 265 -1.80 18.03 7.48
C ALA A 265 -1.58 17.10 6.27
N ALA A 266 -1.19 15.85 6.50
CA ALA A 266 -1.01 14.85 5.46
C ALA A 266 -2.30 14.58 4.66
N VAL A 267 -3.43 14.41 5.34
CA VAL A 267 -4.74 14.22 4.69
C VAL A 267 -5.08 15.40 3.79
N LYS A 268 -4.91 16.64 4.25
CA LYS A 268 -5.19 17.85 3.45
C LYS A 268 -4.29 17.94 2.20
N ASN A 269 -2.99 17.65 2.36
CA ASN A 269 -2.04 17.60 1.23
C ASN A 269 -2.47 16.57 0.18
N LEU A 270 -2.83 15.37 0.63
CA LEU A 270 -3.17 14.26 -0.25
C LEU A 270 -4.56 14.40 -0.90
N ILE A 271 -5.54 14.99 -0.20
CA ILE A 271 -6.84 15.36 -0.78
C ILE A 271 -6.65 16.34 -1.95
N ALA A 272 -5.80 17.35 -1.78
CA ALA A 272 -5.51 18.32 -2.83
C ALA A 272 -4.94 17.70 -4.12
N MET A 273 -4.30 16.53 -4.01
CA MET A 273 -3.77 15.76 -5.14
C MET A 273 -4.74 14.68 -5.64
N LYS A 274 -5.92 14.54 -5.07
CA LYS A 274 -6.85 13.44 -5.36
C LYS A 274 -6.16 12.07 -5.24
N TYR A 275 -5.39 11.87 -4.17
CA TYR A 275 -4.46 10.76 -4.00
C TYR A 275 -5.13 9.38 -4.02
N TRP A 276 -6.18 9.18 -3.21
CA TRP A 276 -6.88 7.89 -3.14
C TRP A 276 -7.89 7.75 -4.28
N SER A 277 -7.86 6.62 -4.97
CA SER A 277 -8.86 6.25 -5.97
C SER A 277 -10.10 5.64 -5.29
N ASP A 278 -11.26 5.92 -5.83
CA ASP A 278 -12.51 5.20 -5.53
C ASP A 278 -12.51 3.75 -6.06
N GLY A 279 -11.48 3.39 -6.82
CA GLY A 279 -11.28 2.09 -7.42
C GLY A 279 -11.12 2.12 -8.93
N ALA A 280 -11.59 3.18 -9.59
CA ALA A 280 -11.55 3.30 -11.05
C ALA A 280 -10.12 3.17 -11.60
N PHE A 281 -10.00 2.51 -12.75
CA PHE A 281 -8.72 2.30 -13.42
C PHE A 281 -8.36 3.50 -14.30
N GLU A 282 -7.10 3.90 -14.24
CA GLU A 282 -6.50 4.95 -15.03
C GLU A 282 -5.35 4.34 -15.84
N TYR A 283 -5.69 3.70 -16.96
CA TYR A 283 -4.73 2.92 -17.76
C TYR A 283 -3.53 3.73 -18.22
N ASP A 284 -3.71 5.00 -18.62
CA ASP A 284 -2.60 5.88 -18.98
C ASP A 284 -1.62 6.09 -17.82
N ALA A 285 -2.13 6.25 -16.59
CA ALA A 285 -1.30 6.39 -15.40
C ALA A 285 -0.66 5.05 -14.98
N MET A 286 -1.33 3.92 -15.24
CA MET A 286 -0.75 2.58 -15.07
C MET A 286 0.39 2.35 -16.08
N ASP A 287 0.21 2.76 -17.33
CA ASP A 287 1.24 2.67 -18.38
C ASP A 287 2.46 3.56 -18.07
N GLN A 288 2.29 4.72 -17.43
CA GLN A 288 3.43 5.51 -16.96
C GLN A 288 4.24 4.78 -15.89
N MET A 289 3.58 4.05 -14.97
CA MET A 289 4.30 3.18 -14.02
C MET A 289 5.08 2.08 -14.74
N VAL A 290 4.48 1.44 -15.75
CA VAL A 290 5.17 0.42 -16.57
C VAL A 290 6.40 0.99 -17.26
N LYS A 291 6.30 2.18 -17.88
CA LYS A 291 7.46 2.87 -18.48
C LYS A 291 8.58 3.10 -17.48
N GLY A 292 8.25 3.58 -16.27
CA GLY A 292 9.24 3.73 -15.20
C GLY A 292 9.92 2.41 -14.83
N LEU A 293 9.16 1.33 -14.74
CA LEU A 293 9.70 -0.01 -14.44
C LEU A 293 10.58 -0.55 -15.59
N GLN A 294 10.28 -0.20 -16.84
CA GLN A 294 11.14 -0.53 -17.99
C GLN A 294 12.50 0.20 -17.92
N ILE A 295 12.50 1.48 -17.52
CA ILE A 295 13.72 2.28 -17.35
C ILE A 295 14.67 1.64 -16.33
N VAL A 296 14.15 1.12 -15.22
CA VAL A 296 14.96 0.45 -14.19
C VAL A 296 15.16 -1.05 -14.43
N GLY A 297 14.71 -1.57 -15.58
CA GLY A 297 14.94 -2.97 -16.00
C GLY A 297 14.11 -4.01 -15.24
N GLU A 298 12.97 -3.60 -14.65
CA GLU A 298 12.10 -4.53 -13.92
C GLU A 298 11.10 -5.24 -14.82
N ILE A 299 10.66 -4.60 -15.88
CA ILE A 299 9.65 -5.12 -16.81
C ILE A 299 10.15 -4.94 -18.24
N ASP A 300 9.91 -5.94 -19.07
CA ASP A 300 10.16 -5.92 -20.52
C ASP A 300 8.81 -5.90 -21.25
N GLY A 301 8.66 -5.00 -22.22
CA GLY A 301 7.47 -4.93 -23.06
C GLY A 301 6.25 -4.30 -22.39
N LYS A 302 5.10 -4.41 -23.07
CA LYS A 302 3.82 -3.83 -22.64
C LYS A 302 3.06 -4.80 -21.74
N VAL A 303 2.29 -4.25 -20.80
CA VAL A 303 1.34 -5.01 -20.00
C VAL A 303 -0.01 -5.04 -20.73
N GLU A 304 -0.56 -6.21 -20.96
CA GLU A 304 -1.92 -6.38 -21.50
C GLU A 304 -2.94 -6.33 -20.35
N TRP A 305 -3.43 -5.12 -20.03
CA TRP A 305 -4.31 -4.91 -18.88
C TRP A 305 -5.55 -5.78 -18.89
N SER A 306 -6.14 -6.05 -20.04
CA SER A 306 -7.33 -6.93 -20.19
C SER A 306 -7.12 -8.35 -19.68
N LYS A 307 -5.87 -8.80 -19.58
CA LYS A 307 -5.55 -10.14 -19.05
C LYS A 307 -5.45 -10.16 -17.53
N VAL A 308 -5.10 -9.04 -16.92
CA VAL A 308 -4.74 -8.96 -15.49
C VAL A 308 -5.68 -8.09 -14.67
N VAL A 309 -6.43 -7.18 -15.29
CA VAL A 309 -7.43 -6.32 -14.65
C VAL A 309 -8.83 -6.95 -14.77
N ASP A 310 -9.62 -6.86 -13.71
CA ASP A 310 -11.04 -7.21 -13.72
C ASP A 310 -11.87 -6.08 -13.10
N GLU A 311 -12.53 -5.28 -13.94
CA GLU A 311 -13.36 -4.14 -13.53
C GLU A 311 -14.71 -4.54 -12.93
N SER A 312 -15.10 -5.81 -13.01
CA SER A 312 -16.42 -6.27 -12.57
C SER A 312 -16.65 -6.14 -11.07
N TYR A 313 -15.60 -5.85 -10.30
CA TYR A 313 -15.66 -5.62 -8.87
C TYR A 313 -16.01 -4.18 -8.50
N LEU A 314 -15.97 -3.24 -9.44
CA LEU A 314 -16.29 -1.83 -9.21
C LEU A 314 -17.82 -1.54 -9.28
N LYS A 315 -18.61 -2.50 -9.77
CA LYS A 315 -20.06 -2.35 -10.02
C LYS A 315 -20.91 -3.07 -8.98
#